data_bfc60b908792b18396c138945d55c995
#
_entry.id   bfc60b908792b18396c138945d55c995
#
_cell.length_a   1.000
_cell.length_b   1.000
_cell.length_c   1.000
_cell.angle_alpha   90.00
_cell.angle_beta   90.00
_cell.angle_gamma   90.00
#
_symmetry.space_group_name_H-M   'P 1'
#
loop_
_entity.id
_entity.type
_entity.pdbx_description
1 polymer ?
#
loop_
_entity_poly.entity_id
_entity_poly.type
_entity_poly.pdbx_seq_one_letter_code
_entity_poly.pdbx_strand_id
1 'polypeptide(L)'
;MIKLFDSILPAALRADTRQWQAARNLTVLAAVTALSVPLLTAMYHLLGLDAVGMVVLTAGIVMMVTPFTLAAGLPIAAARDLFVGALFLLKVWMAVYLGGLAAPTTSWFVLCPAVAMLIGGLRPALLWSGLVGATLVALFVLDRTGTLGAPLDGLAATVLQFASVVGLMALSVLILALATGAAAVERRAR
;
A
#
# COMPACT_ATOMS: atom_id res chain seq x y z
N MET A 1 10.40 -3.81 19.94
CA MET A 1 9.83 -4.13 18.62
C MET A 1 10.87 -4.02 17.49
N ILE A 2 11.63 -2.94 17.34
CA ILE A 2 12.64 -2.74 16.27
C ILE A 2 13.70 -3.85 16.25
N LYS A 3 14.23 -4.30 17.40
CA LYS A 3 15.23 -5.37 17.49
C LYS A 3 14.76 -6.74 16.96
N LEU A 4 13.45 -7.02 17.02
CA LEU A 4 12.88 -8.27 16.49
C LEU A 4 12.87 -8.27 14.96
N PHE A 5 12.62 -7.13 14.34
CA PHE A 5 12.65 -6.98 12.87
C PHE A 5 14.09 -7.04 12.32
N ASP A 6 15.06 -6.54 13.10
CA ASP A 6 16.48 -6.61 12.73
C ASP A 6 17.03 -8.05 12.67
N SER A 7 16.38 -9.01 13.36
CA SER A 7 16.77 -10.43 13.32
C SER A 7 16.26 -11.18 12.10
N ILE A 8 15.20 -10.67 11.44
CA ILE A 8 14.60 -11.32 10.26
C ILE A 8 15.34 -10.93 8.98
N LEU A 9 15.96 -9.74 8.96
CA LEU A 9 16.62 -9.22 7.77
C LEU A 9 18.04 -9.79 7.60
N PRO A 10 18.43 -10.23 6.39
CA PRO A 10 19.75 -10.77 6.10
C PRO A 10 20.87 -9.81 6.47
N ALA A 11 21.95 -10.32 7.10
CA ALA A 11 23.11 -9.53 7.47
C ALA A 11 23.78 -8.85 6.26
N ALA A 12 23.68 -9.44 5.07
CA ALA A 12 24.19 -8.87 3.82
C ALA A 12 23.59 -7.48 3.49
N LEU A 13 22.32 -7.23 3.85
CA LEU A 13 21.67 -5.94 3.61
C LEU A 13 22.23 -4.82 4.51
N ARG A 14 22.89 -5.17 5.62
CA ARG A 14 23.49 -4.19 6.55
C ARG A 14 24.75 -3.52 5.98
N ALA A 15 25.38 -4.12 4.99
CA ALA A 15 26.56 -3.58 4.34
C ALA A 15 26.26 -2.32 3.52
N ASP A 16 25.02 -2.20 3.00
CA ASP A 16 24.56 -1.03 2.25
C ASP A 16 23.46 -0.32 3.06
N THR A 17 23.78 0.85 3.59
CA THR A 17 22.86 1.68 4.39
C THR A 17 21.54 1.98 3.68
N ARG A 18 21.58 2.15 2.35
CA ARG A 18 20.41 2.46 1.55
C ARG A 18 19.49 1.25 1.42
N GLN A 19 20.06 0.08 1.15
CA GLN A 19 19.28 -1.16 1.07
C GLN A 19 18.72 -1.55 2.45
N TRP A 20 19.49 -1.35 3.50
CA TRP A 20 19.02 -1.57 4.86
C TRP A 20 17.82 -0.69 5.21
N GLN A 21 17.89 0.62 4.90
CA GLN A 21 16.80 1.54 5.16
C GLN A 21 15.54 1.17 4.35
N ALA A 22 15.69 0.80 3.09
CA ALA A 22 14.60 0.38 2.24
C ALA A 22 13.93 -0.91 2.75
N ALA A 23 14.72 -1.91 3.19
CA ALA A 23 14.22 -3.15 3.78
C ALA A 23 13.47 -2.89 5.09
N ARG A 24 13.99 -1.99 5.93
CA ARG A 24 13.35 -1.57 7.18
C ARG A 24 12.01 -0.86 6.91
N ASN A 25 11.97 0.06 5.95
CA ASN A 25 10.75 0.76 5.58
C ASN A 25 9.67 -0.23 5.08
N LEU A 26 10.05 -1.19 4.22
CA LEU A 26 9.16 -2.25 3.75
C LEU A 26 8.62 -3.09 4.92
N THR A 27 9.49 -3.46 5.87
CA THR A 27 9.09 -4.25 7.04
C THR A 27 8.12 -3.48 7.94
N VAL A 28 8.33 -2.18 8.15
CA VAL A 28 7.41 -1.33 8.91
C VAL A 28 6.05 -1.24 8.20
N LEU A 29 6.03 -1.03 6.89
CA LEU A 29 4.79 -0.99 6.12
C LEU A 29 4.04 -2.33 6.17
N ALA A 30 4.75 -3.45 6.06
CA ALA A 30 4.14 -4.77 6.20
C ALA A 30 3.57 -5.02 7.61
N ALA A 31 4.24 -4.54 8.67
CA ALA A 31 3.75 -4.63 10.04
C ALA A 31 2.49 -3.78 10.25
N VAL A 32 2.45 -2.57 9.69
CA VAL A 32 1.23 -1.72 9.73
C VAL A 32 0.09 -2.38 8.95
N THR A 33 0.39 -2.98 7.80
CA THR A 33 -0.59 -3.76 7.03
C THR A 33 -1.12 -4.94 7.85
N ALA A 34 -0.26 -5.69 8.54
CA ALA A 34 -0.64 -6.80 9.40
C ALA A 34 -1.61 -6.39 10.52
N LEU A 35 -1.44 -5.19 11.06
CA LEU A 35 -2.34 -4.64 12.08
C LEU A 35 -3.65 -4.12 11.48
N SER A 36 -3.59 -3.50 10.31
CA SER A 36 -4.74 -2.82 9.68
C SER A 36 -5.68 -3.79 8.95
N VAL A 37 -5.15 -4.84 8.32
CA VAL A 37 -5.93 -5.76 7.47
C VAL A 37 -7.04 -6.49 8.24
N PRO A 38 -6.81 -7.08 9.42
CA PRO A 38 -7.90 -7.71 10.16
C PRO A 38 -9.02 -6.72 10.54
N LEU A 39 -8.63 -5.51 10.93
CA LEU A 39 -9.60 -4.45 11.28
C LEU A 39 -10.43 -4.03 10.07
N LEU A 40 -9.78 -3.80 8.93
CA LEU A 40 -10.47 -3.45 7.68
C LEU A 40 -11.37 -4.58 7.20
N THR A 41 -10.88 -5.82 7.25
CA THR A 41 -11.68 -7.00 6.89
C THR A 41 -12.94 -7.10 7.73
N ALA A 42 -12.81 -6.97 9.06
CA ALA A 42 -13.96 -6.98 9.97
C ALA A 42 -14.93 -5.82 9.66
N MET A 43 -14.42 -4.63 9.39
CA MET A 43 -15.25 -3.48 9.01
C MET A 43 -16.05 -3.75 7.73
N TYR A 44 -15.43 -4.33 6.70
CA TYR A 44 -16.14 -4.68 5.45
C TYR A 44 -17.22 -5.74 5.69
N HIS A 45 -16.96 -6.75 6.51
CA HIS A 45 -17.97 -7.74 6.90
C HIS A 45 -19.16 -7.11 7.63
N LEU A 46 -18.91 -6.21 8.58
CA LEU A 46 -19.95 -5.50 9.32
C LEU A 46 -20.82 -4.61 8.41
N LEU A 47 -20.25 -4.14 7.30
CA LEU A 47 -20.98 -3.36 6.28
C LEU A 47 -21.67 -4.24 5.22
N GLY A 48 -21.62 -5.56 5.34
CA GLY A 48 -22.20 -6.49 4.37
C GLY A 48 -21.42 -6.60 3.04
N LEU A 49 -20.15 -6.17 3.04
CA LEU A 49 -19.27 -6.18 1.88
C LEU A 49 -18.24 -7.35 1.98
N ASP A 50 -18.73 -8.55 2.17
CA ASP A 50 -17.93 -9.76 2.43
C ASP A 50 -16.87 -10.01 1.34
N ALA A 51 -17.24 -9.86 0.07
CA ALA A 51 -16.32 -10.03 -1.04
C ALA A 51 -15.15 -9.05 -0.97
N VAL A 52 -15.41 -7.79 -0.58
CA VAL A 52 -14.36 -6.77 -0.41
C VAL A 52 -13.46 -7.15 0.77
N GLY A 53 -14.04 -7.58 1.89
CA GLY A 53 -13.30 -8.04 3.07
C GLY A 53 -12.33 -9.19 2.73
N MET A 54 -12.78 -10.17 1.96
CA MET A 54 -11.95 -11.31 1.53
C MET A 54 -10.81 -10.91 0.60
N VAL A 55 -11.04 -10.00 -0.33
CA VAL A 55 -9.98 -9.50 -1.23
C VAL A 55 -8.96 -8.64 -0.46
N VAL A 56 -9.43 -7.81 0.49
CA VAL A 56 -8.55 -7.05 1.40
C VAL A 56 -7.66 -7.99 2.22
N LEU A 57 -8.24 -9.06 2.78
CA LEU A 57 -7.50 -10.07 3.53
C LEU A 57 -6.43 -10.74 2.67
N THR A 58 -6.81 -11.20 1.47
CA THR A 58 -5.90 -11.89 0.55
C THR A 58 -4.73 -11.00 0.12
N ALA A 59 -5.02 -9.77 -0.34
CA ALA A 59 -3.98 -8.81 -0.71
C ALA A 59 -3.11 -8.42 0.49
N GLY A 60 -3.71 -8.28 1.67
CA GLY A 60 -3.00 -8.02 2.92
C GLY A 60 -2.00 -9.12 3.28
N ILE A 61 -2.38 -10.39 3.14
CA ILE A 61 -1.47 -11.53 3.36
C ILE A 61 -0.27 -11.44 2.41
N VAL A 62 -0.50 -11.17 1.12
CA VAL A 62 0.60 -11.00 0.16
C VAL A 62 1.54 -9.87 0.60
N MET A 63 1.00 -8.72 0.99
CA MET A 63 1.82 -7.59 1.46
C MET A 63 2.58 -7.92 2.75
N MET A 64 1.98 -8.66 3.69
CA MET A 64 2.62 -9.07 4.95
C MET A 64 3.77 -10.05 4.73
N VAL A 65 3.71 -10.88 3.70
CA VAL A 65 4.75 -11.88 3.39
C VAL A 65 5.99 -11.24 2.73
N THR A 66 5.90 -10.03 2.19
CA THR A 66 7.01 -9.41 1.45
C THR A 66 8.34 -9.27 2.21
N PRO A 67 8.40 -8.95 3.53
CA PRO A 67 9.68 -8.96 4.25
C PRO A 67 10.35 -10.34 4.31
N PHE A 68 9.57 -11.41 4.33
CA PHE A 68 10.10 -12.77 4.34
C PHE A 68 10.70 -13.16 2.98
N THR A 69 10.25 -12.58 1.89
CA THR A 69 10.88 -12.79 0.57
C THR A 69 12.30 -12.24 0.54
N LEU A 70 12.61 -11.19 1.31
CA LEU A 70 13.98 -10.68 1.48
C LEU A 70 14.85 -11.69 2.22
N ALA A 71 14.31 -12.36 3.25
CA ALA A 71 15.01 -13.42 3.96
C ALA A 71 15.27 -14.64 3.05
N ALA A 72 14.40 -14.90 2.07
CA ALA A 72 14.56 -15.91 1.04
C ALA A 72 15.52 -15.51 -0.09
N GLY A 73 16.15 -14.31 -0.01
CA GLY A 73 17.15 -13.84 -0.98
C GLY A 73 16.60 -13.06 -2.18
N LEU A 74 15.31 -12.71 -2.21
CA LEU A 74 14.79 -11.84 -3.26
C LEU A 74 15.41 -10.43 -3.17
N PRO A 75 15.70 -9.79 -4.31
CA PRO A 75 16.17 -8.41 -4.32
C PRO A 75 15.08 -7.46 -3.81
N ILE A 76 15.50 -6.39 -3.14
CA ILE A 76 14.59 -5.41 -2.53
C ILE A 76 13.64 -4.76 -3.55
N ALA A 77 14.08 -4.64 -4.80
CA ALA A 77 13.24 -4.15 -5.88
C ALA A 77 12.04 -5.07 -6.15
N ALA A 78 12.27 -6.39 -6.18
CA ALA A 78 11.20 -7.38 -6.39
C ALA A 78 10.24 -7.43 -5.19
N ALA A 79 10.76 -7.38 -3.96
CA ALA A 79 9.93 -7.34 -2.75
C ALA A 79 9.06 -6.06 -2.69
N ARG A 80 9.63 -4.90 -3.06
CA ARG A 80 8.90 -3.63 -3.22
C ARG A 80 7.78 -3.77 -4.25
N ASP A 81 8.11 -4.28 -5.44
CA ASP A 81 7.15 -4.34 -6.54
C ASP A 81 6.05 -5.39 -6.26
N LEU A 82 6.35 -6.44 -5.50
CA LEU A 82 5.34 -7.36 -4.98
C LEU A 82 4.38 -6.66 -4.01
N PHE A 83 4.90 -5.87 -3.06
CA PHE A 83 4.09 -5.12 -2.11
C PHE A 83 3.21 -4.08 -2.80
N VAL A 84 3.82 -3.23 -3.63
CA VAL A 84 3.10 -2.15 -4.34
C VAL A 84 2.13 -2.73 -5.37
N GLY A 85 2.50 -3.81 -6.05
CA GLY A 85 1.65 -4.53 -6.98
C GLY A 85 0.40 -5.11 -6.33
N ALA A 86 0.55 -5.75 -5.15
CA ALA A 86 -0.59 -6.26 -4.39
C ALA A 86 -1.53 -5.11 -3.94
N LEU A 87 -0.96 -4.00 -3.46
CA LEU A 87 -1.72 -2.80 -3.10
C LEU A 87 -2.46 -2.23 -4.32
N PHE A 88 -1.76 -2.11 -5.46
CA PHE A 88 -2.32 -1.58 -6.70
C PHE A 88 -3.48 -2.43 -7.20
N LEU A 89 -3.29 -3.76 -7.32
CA LEU A 89 -4.33 -4.67 -7.78
C LEU A 89 -5.56 -4.68 -6.87
N LEU A 90 -5.33 -4.62 -5.54
CA LEU A 90 -6.40 -4.44 -4.56
C LEU A 90 -7.21 -3.17 -4.88
N LYS A 91 -6.52 -2.04 -5.13
CA LYS A 91 -7.21 -0.76 -5.39
C LYS A 91 -7.94 -0.74 -6.72
N VAL A 92 -7.37 -1.34 -7.77
CA VAL A 92 -8.05 -1.49 -9.07
C VAL A 92 -9.33 -2.30 -8.91
N TRP A 93 -9.25 -3.46 -8.24
CA TRP A 93 -10.40 -4.31 -8.02
C TRP A 93 -11.48 -3.60 -7.20
N MET A 94 -11.08 -2.93 -6.10
CA MET A 94 -12.01 -2.17 -5.27
C MET A 94 -12.66 -1.01 -6.03
N ALA A 95 -11.91 -0.28 -6.84
CA ALA A 95 -12.46 0.79 -7.65
C ALA A 95 -13.51 0.27 -8.64
N VAL A 96 -13.22 -0.82 -9.34
CA VAL A 96 -14.19 -1.44 -10.27
C VAL A 96 -15.45 -1.92 -9.54
N TYR A 97 -15.28 -2.55 -8.37
CA TYR A 97 -16.38 -3.15 -7.62
C TYR A 97 -17.25 -2.12 -6.88
N LEU A 98 -16.65 -1.02 -6.40
CA LEU A 98 -17.31 -0.02 -5.53
C LEU A 98 -17.77 1.24 -6.29
N GLY A 99 -17.80 1.23 -7.62
CA GLY A 99 -18.34 2.33 -8.42
C GLY A 99 -17.31 3.28 -9.04
N GLY A 100 -16.18 2.76 -9.48
CA GLY A 100 -15.22 3.49 -10.31
C GLY A 100 -14.51 4.63 -9.58
N LEU A 101 -14.47 5.80 -10.21
CA LEU A 101 -13.82 6.98 -9.64
C LEU A 101 -14.54 7.51 -8.40
N ALA A 102 -15.85 7.28 -8.28
CA ALA A 102 -16.64 7.67 -7.12
C ALA A 102 -16.38 6.79 -5.89
N ALA A 103 -15.71 5.65 -6.05
CA ALA A 103 -15.41 4.77 -4.93
C ALA A 103 -14.59 5.47 -3.85
N PRO A 104 -14.97 5.36 -2.56
CA PRO A 104 -14.28 6.01 -1.44
C PRO A 104 -12.79 5.66 -1.34
N THR A 105 -12.41 4.52 -1.90
CA THR A 105 -11.04 4.00 -1.83
C THR A 105 -10.15 4.44 -3.00
N THR A 106 -10.67 5.16 -3.98
CA THR A 106 -9.90 5.59 -5.18
C THR A 106 -8.76 6.54 -4.83
N SER A 107 -8.93 7.41 -3.82
CA SER A 107 -7.87 8.28 -3.32
C SER A 107 -6.62 7.54 -2.81
N TRP A 108 -6.75 6.26 -2.46
CA TRP A 108 -5.63 5.44 -1.97
C TRP A 108 -4.63 5.04 -3.06
N PHE A 109 -4.93 5.25 -4.33
CA PHE A 109 -3.98 5.02 -5.42
C PHE A 109 -2.70 5.86 -5.24
N VAL A 110 -2.77 7.00 -4.56
CA VAL A 110 -1.59 7.84 -4.25
C VAL A 110 -0.54 7.10 -3.40
N LEU A 111 -0.94 6.09 -2.66
CA LEU A 111 0.00 5.31 -1.84
C LEU A 111 0.94 4.44 -2.69
N CYS A 112 0.54 4.01 -3.89
CA CYS A 112 1.40 3.18 -4.74
C CYS A 112 2.71 3.90 -5.11
N PRO A 113 2.70 5.11 -5.71
CA PRO A 113 3.92 5.84 -5.97
C PRO A 113 4.63 6.32 -4.70
N ALA A 114 3.90 6.67 -3.63
CA ALA A 114 4.49 7.11 -2.37
C ALA A 114 5.31 6.00 -1.70
N VAL A 115 4.78 4.78 -1.62
CA VAL A 115 5.49 3.60 -1.10
C VAL A 115 6.66 3.22 -2.03
N ALA A 116 6.46 3.25 -3.35
CA ALA A 116 7.53 2.97 -4.31
C ALA A 116 8.69 3.97 -4.16
N MET A 117 8.39 5.26 -3.92
CA MET A 117 9.38 6.30 -3.66
C MET A 117 10.14 6.06 -2.35
N LEU A 118 9.42 5.74 -1.27
CA LEU A 118 10.00 5.50 0.05
C LEU A 118 11.01 4.35 0.06
N ILE A 119 10.76 3.30 -0.74
CA ILE A 119 11.59 2.09 -0.76
C ILE A 119 12.63 2.12 -1.88
N GLY A 120 12.28 2.64 -3.06
CA GLY A 120 13.09 2.52 -4.27
C GLY A 120 13.56 3.85 -4.89
N GLY A 121 13.09 4.99 -4.37
CA GLY A 121 13.41 6.32 -4.89
C GLY A 121 12.57 6.73 -6.10
N LEU A 122 13.04 7.76 -6.82
CA LEU A 122 12.23 8.46 -7.83
C LEU A 122 11.83 7.59 -9.03
N ARG A 123 12.75 6.76 -9.55
CA ARG A 123 12.48 5.97 -10.77
C ARG A 123 11.27 5.03 -10.62
N PRO A 124 11.21 4.13 -9.61
CA PRO A 124 10.03 3.30 -9.42
C PRO A 124 8.78 4.12 -9.06
N ALA A 125 8.90 5.24 -8.35
CA ALA A 125 7.77 6.11 -8.07
C ALA A 125 7.14 6.66 -9.37
N LEU A 126 7.94 7.10 -10.34
CA LEU A 126 7.46 7.58 -11.63
C LEU A 126 6.79 6.47 -12.45
N LEU A 127 7.35 5.24 -12.45
CA LEU A 127 6.72 4.10 -13.11
C LEU A 127 5.34 3.79 -12.53
N TRP A 128 5.25 3.72 -11.20
CA TRP A 128 3.98 3.48 -10.50
C TRP A 128 3.00 4.65 -10.65
N SER A 129 3.49 5.90 -10.72
CA SER A 129 2.63 7.08 -11.01
C SER A 129 2.03 6.99 -12.41
N GLY A 130 2.83 6.59 -13.40
CA GLY A 130 2.35 6.40 -14.77
C GLY A 130 1.29 5.30 -14.85
N LEU A 131 1.52 4.16 -14.17
CA LEU A 131 0.55 3.06 -14.13
C LEU A 131 -0.75 3.45 -13.44
N VAL A 132 -0.66 4.14 -12.29
CA VAL A 132 -1.83 4.69 -11.58
C VAL A 132 -2.58 5.69 -12.46
N GLY A 133 -1.87 6.61 -13.11
CA GLY A 133 -2.47 7.59 -14.03
C GLY A 133 -3.22 6.92 -15.17
N ALA A 134 -2.60 5.95 -15.83
CA ALA A 134 -3.24 5.17 -16.90
C ALA A 134 -4.50 4.44 -16.39
N THR A 135 -4.42 3.86 -15.19
CA THR A 135 -5.57 3.19 -14.55
C THR A 135 -6.71 4.15 -14.26
N LEU A 136 -6.41 5.34 -13.73
CA LEU A 136 -7.44 6.35 -13.46
C LEU A 136 -8.12 6.83 -14.75
N VAL A 137 -7.36 6.99 -15.84
CA VAL A 137 -7.93 7.31 -17.17
C VAL A 137 -8.82 6.16 -17.65
N ALA A 138 -8.38 4.91 -17.52
CA ALA A 138 -9.19 3.76 -17.89
C ALA A 138 -10.49 3.67 -17.07
N LEU A 139 -10.41 3.87 -15.74
CA LEU A 139 -11.59 3.92 -14.88
C LEU A 139 -12.55 5.05 -15.27
N PHE A 140 -12.01 6.22 -15.64
CA PHE A 140 -12.81 7.34 -16.12
C PHE A 140 -13.58 7.00 -17.41
N VAL A 141 -12.91 6.34 -18.36
CA VAL A 141 -13.57 5.90 -19.62
C VAL A 141 -14.63 4.85 -19.33
N LEU A 142 -14.34 3.85 -18.50
CA LEU A 142 -15.27 2.80 -18.12
C LEU A 142 -16.50 3.35 -17.37
N ASP A 143 -16.30 4.34 -16.51
CA ASP A 143 -17.38 5.03 -15.81
C ASP A 143 -18.34 5.73 -16.79
N ARG A 144 -17.76 6.41 -17.83
CA ARG A 144 -18.55 7.07 -18.88
C ARG A 144 -19.30 6.13 -19.78
N THR A 145 -18.84 4.90 -19.94
CA THR A 145 -19.56 3.87 -20.74
C THR A 145 -20.63 3.11 -19.95
N GLY A 146 -20.76 3.39 -18.63
CA GLY A 146 -21.73 2.72 -17.77
C GLY A 146 -21.43 1.24 -17.53
N THR A 147 -20.17 0.83 -17.69
CA THR A 147 -19.74 -0.57 -17.52
C THR A 147 -19.37 -0.91 -16.09
N LEU A 148 -19.22 0.11 -15.22
CA LEU A 148 -18.90 -0.08 -13.80
C LEU A 148 -20.16 -0.25 -12.97
N GLY A 149 -20.03 -0.94 -11.83
CA GLY A 149 -21.12 -1.09 -10.87
C GLY A 149 -21.65 0.25 -10.35
N ALA A 150 -22.87 0.24 -9.82
CA ALA A 150 -23.43 1.43 -9.19
C ALA A 150 -22.53 1.88 -8.01
N PRO A 151 -22.34 3.20 -7.83
CA PRO A 151 -21.64 3.71 -6.66
C PRO A 151 -22.29 3.23 -5.37
N LEU A 152 -21.48 2.96 -4.35
CA LEU A 152 -21.97 2.71 -3.00
C LEU A 152 -22.75 3.93 -2.50
N ASP A 153 -23.86 3.68 -1.85
CA ASP A 153 -24.70 4.70 -1.23
C ASP A 153 -24.95 4.42 0.26
N GLY A 154 -25.67 5.33 0.92
CA GLY A 154 -26.11 5.18 2.29
C GLY A 154 -24.98 5.18 3.32
N LEU A 155 -25.23 4.47 4.44
CA LEU A 155 -24.31 4.43 5.58
C LEU A 155 -22.94 3.81 5.22
N ALA A 156 -22.93 2.77 4.40
CA ALA A 156 -21.72 2.09 3.99
C ALA A 156 -20.76 3.04 3.25
N ALA A 157 -21.26 3.83 2.31
CA ALA A 157 -20.48 4.83 1.59
C ALA A 157 -19.90 5.88 2.55
N THR A 158 -20.69 6.39 3.48
CA THR A 158 -20.26 7.41 4.45
C THR A 158 -19.17 6.87 5.39
N VAL A 159 -19.35 5.67 5.93
CA VAL A 159 -18.37 5.02 6.82
C VAL A 159 -17.07 4.75 6.07
N LEU A 160 -17.14 4.23 4.85
CA LEU A 160 -15.96 3.95 4.04
C LEU A 160 -15.23 5.23 3.61
N GLN A 161 -15.96 6.30 3.29
CA GLN A 161 -15.37 7.60 2.98
C GLN A 161 -14.61 8.14 4.18
N PHE A 162 -15.22 8.13 5.36
CA PHE A 162 -14.58 8.58 6.60
C PHE A 162 -13.34 7.74 6.93
N ALA A 163 -13.48 6.41 6.92
CA ALA A 163 -12.37 5.49 7.18
C ALA A 163 -11.23 5.65 6.16
N SER A 164 -11.57 5.90 4.89
CA SER A 164 -10.58 6.15 3.82
C SER A 164 -9.80 7.43 4.08
N VAL A 165 -10.45 8.52 4.42
CA VAL A 165 -9.76 9.81 4.71
C VAL A 165 -8.85 9.67 5.92
N VAL A 166 -9.36 9.13 7.04
CA VAL A 166 -8.58 8.94 8.27
C VAL A 166 -7.39 8.00 8.04
N GLY A 167 -7.62 6.87 7.38
CA GLY A 167 -6.57 5.90 7.06
C GLY A 167 -5.50 6.47 6.13
N LEU A 168 -5.91 7.21 5.10
CA LEU A 168 -4.98 7.85 4.18
C LEU A 168 -4.14 8.92 4.89
N MET A 169 -4.74 9.73 5.77
CA MET A 169 -4.00 10.69 6.60
C MET A 169 -2.98 10.00 7.50
N ALA A 170 -3.39 8.96 8.22
CA ALA A 170 -2.50 8.22 9.12
C ALA A 170 -1.30 7.60 8.35
N LEU A 171 -1.55 6.98 7.20
CA LEU A 171 -0.48 6.40 6.37
C LEU A 171 0.41 7.47 5.75
N SER A 172 -0.14 8.61 5.35
CA SER A 172 0.65 9.74 4.81
C SER A 172 1.61 10.29 5.87
N VAL A 173 1.15 10.44 7.11
CA VAL A 173 2.01 10.85 8.24
C VAL A 173 3.10 9.82 8.51
N LEU A 174 2.77 8.52 8.48
CA LEU A 174 3.75 7.45 8.65
C LEU A 174 4.82 7.48 7.55
N ILE A 175 4.41 7.58 6.29
CA ILE A 175 5.33 7.65 5.13
C ILE A 175 6.26 8.86 5.28
N LEU A 176 5.72 10.03 5.66
CA LEU A 176 6.52 11.22 5.87
C LEU A 176 7.52 11.06 7.03
N ALA A 177 7.09 10.45 8.15
CA ALA A 177 7.97 10.15 9.28
C ALA A 177 9.11 9.19 8.91
N LEU A 178 8.81 8.16 8.12
CA LEU A 178 9.83 7.23 7.61
C LEU A 178 10.80 7.92 6.65
N ALA A 179 10.32 8.78 5.76
CA ALA A 179 11.14 9.53 4.81
C ALA A 179 12.07 10.52 5.52
N THR A 180 11.58 11.27 6.52
CA THR A 180 12.40 12.22 7.30
C THR A 180 13.42 11.52 8.18
N GLY A 181 13.06 10.37 8.77
CA GLY A 181 13.99 9.53 9.53
C GLY A 181 15.15 9.02 8.67
N ALA A 182 14.89 8.60 7.44
CA ALA A 182 15.90 8.19 6.48
C ALA A 182 16.86 9.33 6.14
N ALA A 183 16.36 10.53 5.84
CA ALA A 183 17.16 11.71 5.53
C ALA A 183 18.06 12.15 6.71
N ALA A 184 17.59 12.00 7.94
CA ALA A 184 18.39 12.32 9.14
C ALA A 184 19.58 11.36 9.33
N VAL A 185 19.41 10.08 9.01
CA VAL A 185 20.51 9.08 9.06
C VAL A 185 21.57 9.39 8.01
N GLU A 186 21.17 9.70 6.78
CA GLU A 186 22.11 10.06 5.70
C GLU A 186 22.95 11.31 6.03
N ARG A 187 22.34 12.34 6.66
CA ARG A 187 23.06 13.56 7.07
C ARG A 187 24.11 13.30 8.14
N ARG A 188 23.91 12.33 9.02
CA ARG A 188 24.89 11.97 10.08
C ARG A 188 26.04 11.13 9.55
N ALA A 189 25.87 10.48 8.41
CA ALA A 189 26.89 9.62 7.80
C ALA A 189 27.85 10.39 6.87
N ARG A 190 27.54 11.66 6.55
CA ARG A 190 28.40 12.60 5.79
C ARG A 190 29.21 13.46 6.74
#